data_a187cbe4330d5a7e7d8bbf3ef7da1cf9
#
_entry.id   a187cbe4330d5a7e7d8bbf3ef7da1cf9
#
_cell.length_a   1.000
_cell.length_b   1.000
_cell.length_c   1.000
_cell.angle_alpha   90.00
_cell.angle_beta   90.00
_cell.angle_gamma   90.00
#
_symmetry.space_group_name_H-M   'P 1'
#
loop_
_entity.id
_entity.type
_entity.pdbx_description
1 polymer ?
#
loop_
_entity_poly.entity_id
_entity_poly.type
_entity_poly.pdbx_seq_one_letter_code
_entity_poly.pdbx_strand_id
1 'polypeptide(L)'
;SYFIKGVGIDILYQCPLFFTYDGFSCKALLDMVRIDHNEKTILPIDFKTTGETIRNFPLACKKRRYDIQASYYTQALVEFKKQHPEYKDYSILPFEFIVVSTIDPIVVPMVFRCTRDLLNIGEYGRRSTFHEGVLVTHEIYGWRQLFDIHKKYEEFGRGEHFEFLRRSSCYIDSNFHLA
;
A
#
# COMPACT_ATOMS: atom_id res chain seq x y z
N SER A 1 -12.55 -20.75 -1.87
CA SER A 1 -12.92 -19.72 -0.88
C SER A 1 -11.66 -19.09 -0.26
N TYR A 2 -11.69 -17.78 -0.01
CA TYR A 2 -10.56 -17.06 0.60
C TYR A 2 -10.28 -17.50 2.05
N PHE A 3 -11.31 -17.90 2.77
CA PHE A 3 -11.28 -18.12 4.21
C PHE A 3 -11.27 -19.59 4.62
N ILE A 4 -11.30 -20.50 3.65
CA ILE A 4 -11.35 -21.95 3.95
C ILE A 4 -9.93 -22.50 3.90
N LYS A 5 -9.47 -23.04 5.04
CA LYS A 5 -8.29 -23.89 5.08
C LYS A 5 -8.61 -25.19 4.34
N GLY A 6 -7.77 -25.53 3.39
CA GLY A 6 -7.80 -26.81 2.68
C GLY A 6 -6.50 -27.55 2.90
N VAL A 7 -6.42 -28.77 2.37
CA VAL A 7 -5.15 -29.51 2.37
C VAL A 7 -4.12 -28.72 1.55
N GLY A 8 -2.99 -28.40 2.18
CA GLY A 8 -1.93 -27.60 1.55
C GLY A 8 -2.25 -26.10 1.43
N ILE A 9 -3.17 -25.56 2.25
CA ILE A 9 -3.47 -24.14 2.29
C ILE A 9 -3.32 -23.60 3.70
N ASP A 10 -2.44 -22.63 3.87
CA ASP A 10 -2.28 -21.87 5.10
C ASP A 10 -2.91 -20.48 4.95
N ILE A 11 -3.57 -20.04 6.04
CA ILE A 11 -4.11 -18.69 6.16
C ILE A 11 -3.55 -18.08 7.42
N LEU A 12 -2.80 -17.00 7.26
CA LEU A 12 -2.19 -16.23 8.33
C LEU A 12 -2.95 -14.90 8.44
N TYR A 13 -3.36 -14.56 9.67
CA TYR A 13 -4.01 -13.29 9.98
C TYR A 13 -3.07 -12.40 10.77
N GLN A 14 -3.18 -11.08 10.57
CA GLN A 14 -2.35 -10.08 11.24
C GLN A 14 -0.87 -10.44 11.18
N CYS A 15 -0.40 -10.73 9.96
CA CYS A 15 0.93 -11.26 9.71
C CYS A 15 1.97 -10.13 9.73
N PRO A 16 2.82 -10.04 10.77
CA PRO A 16 3.88 -9.04 10.83
C PRO A 16 5.08 -9.53 10.00
N LEU A 17 5.56 -8.68 9.10
CA LEU A 17 6.78 -8.92 8.34
C LEU A 17 7.81 -7.85 8.70
N PHE A 18 9.03 -8.28 9.00
CA PHE A 18 10.15 -7.41 9.31
C PHE A 18 11.24 -7.60 8.25
N PHE A 19 11.74 -6.51 7.72
CA PHE A 19 12.78 -6.54 6.70
C PHE A 19 13.65 -5.28 6.77
N THR A 20 14.75 -5.29 6.04
CA THR A 20 15.61 -4.11 5.91
C THR A 20 15.52 -3.58 4.49
N TYR A 21 15.35 -2.29 4.35
CA TYR A 21 15.38 -1.60 3.07
C TYR A 21 16.31 -0.38 3.17
N ASP A 22 17.32 -0.33 2.34
CA ASP A 22 18.34 0.74 2.29
C ASP A 22 18.91 1.11 3.68
N GLY A 23 19.18 0.10 4.52
CA GLY A 23 19.70 0.26 5.88
C GLY A 23 18.66 0.56 6.96
N PHE A 24 17.40 0.80 6.60
CA PHE A 24 16.33 1.05 7.56
C PHE A 24 15.60 -0.24 7.95
N SER A 25 15.28 -0.36 9.23
CA SER A 25 14.39 -1.42 9.73
C SER A 25 12.96 -1.11 9.35
N CYS A 26 12.35 -1.98 8.59
CA CYS A 26 11.00 -1.85 8.04
C CYS A 26 10.06 -2.88 8.63
N LYS A 27 8.80 -2.51 8.74
CA LYS A 27 7.73 -3.39 9.20
C LYS A 27 6.50 -3.24 8.31
N ALA A 28 5.90 -4.37 7.96
CA ALA A 28 4.56 -4.45 7.38
C ALA A 28 3.68 -5.33 8.26
N LEU A 29 2.40 -5.02 8.36
CA LEU A 29 1.41 -5.84 9.05
C LEU A 29 0.28 -6.12 8.07
N LEU A 30 0.26 -7.32 7.50
CA LEU A 30 -0.77 -7.73 6.56
C LEU A 30 -1.98 -8.28 7.30
N ASP A 31 -3.17 -7.87 6.93
CA ASP A 31 -4.40 -8.35 7.56
C ASP A 31 -4.58 -9.85 7.34
N MET A 32 -4.29 -10.32 6.11
CA MET A 32 -4.34 -11.73 5.78
C MET A 32 -3.32 -12.08 4.69
N VAL A 33 -2.67 -13.22 4.84
CA VAL A 33 -1.84 -13.85 3.81
C VAL A 33 -2.34 -15.27 3.61
N ARG A 34 -2.72 -15.62 2.38
CA ARG A 34 -3.07 -16.99 2.01
C ARG A 34 -1.91 -17.62 1.25
N ILE A 35 -1.41 -18.73 1.76
CA ILE A 35 -0.33 -19.51 1.13
C ILE A 35 -0.94 -20.80 0.61
N ASP A 36 -0.78 -21.05 -0.68
CA ASP A 36 -1.20 -22.28 -1.33
C ASP A 36 0.04 -23.08 -1.69
N HIS A 37 0.28 -24.15 -0.95
CA HIS A 37 1.45 -25.00 -1.13
C HIS A 37 1.34 -25.89 -2.36
N ASN A 38 0.12 -26.19 -2.83
CA ASN A 38 -0.11 -27.00 -4.02
C ASN A 38 0.24 -26.20 -5.27
N GLU A 39 -0.23 -24.94 -5.34
CA GLU A 39 -0.01 -24.04 -6.45
C GLU A 39 1.28 -23.20 -6.29
N LYS A 40 1.94 -23.29 -5.13
CA LYS A 40 3.10 -22.48 -4.74
C LYS A 40 2.84 -21.00 -4.93
N THR A 41 1.76 -20.50 -4.35
CA THR A 41 1.37 -19.09 -4.43
C THR A 41 1.18 -18.46 -3.05
N ILE A 42 1.46 -17.15 -2.97
CA ILE A 42 1.26 -16.31 -1.78
C ILE A 42 0.34 -15.17 -2.21
N LEU A 43 -0.84 -15.08 -1.61
CA LEU A 43 -1.82 -14.04 -1.88
C LEU A 43 -1.91 -13.08 -0.69
N PRO A 44 -1.43 -11.84 -0.84
CA PRO A 44 -1.63 -10.78 0.16
C PRO A 44 -3.03 -10.18 0.05
N ILE A 45 -3.67 -10.00 1.21
CA ILE A 45 -5.03 -9.47 1.31
C ILE A 45 -5.09 -8.46 2.45
N ASP A 46 -5.80 -7.37 2.21
CA ASP A 46 -6.09 -6.35 3.20
C ASP A 46 -7.59 -6.04 3.22
N PHE A 47 -8.15 -5.88 4.42
CA PHE A 47 -9.57 -5.62 4.61
C PHE A 47 -9.84 -4.13 4.73
N LYS A 48 -10.81 -3.65 3.97
CA LYS A 48 -11.22 -2.26 4.01
C LYS A 48 -12.72 -2.13 4.23
N THR A 49 -13.11 -1.10 4.95
CA THR A 49 -14.49 -0.67 5.05
C THR A 49 -14.69 0.62 4.26
N THR A 50 -15.87 0.80 3.71
CA THR A 50 -16.25 2.04 3.02
C THR A 50 -17.63 2.52 3.45
N GLY A 51 -17.73 3.82 3.75
CA GLY A 51 -18.99 4.52 3.98
C GLY A 51 -19.60 5.11 2.70
N GLU A 52 -19.07 4.73 1.53
CA GLU A 52 -19.58 5.12 0.23
C GLU A 52 -20.04 3.87 -0.55
N THR A 53 -20.61 4.08 -1.72
CA THR A 53 -20.92 2.97 -2.64
C THR A 53 -19.67 2.14 -2.88
N ILE A 54 -19.75 0.84 -2.60
CA ILE A 54 -18.58 -0.07 -2.64
C ILE A 54 -17.85 -0.04 -3.99
N ARG A 55 -18.57 0.19 -5.10
CA ARG A 55 -17.99 0.33 -6.44
C ARG A 55 -17.10 1.57 -6.60
N ASN A 56 -17.24 2.57 -5.71
CA ASN A 56 -16.42 3.77 -5.70
C ASN A 56 -15.09 3.58 -4.95
N PHE A 57 -14.83 2.39 -4.40
CA PHE A 57 -13.57 2.10 -3.71
C PHE A 57 -12.30 2.47 -4.50
N PRO A 58 -12.22 2.33 -5.84
CA PRO A 58 -11.06 2.79 -6.60
C PRO A 58 -10.74 4.28 -6.41
N LEU A 59 -11.76 5.14 -6.21
CA LEU A 59 -11.56 6.56 -5.90
C LEU A 59 -11.00 6.75 -4.49
N ALA A 60 -11.51 6.00 -3.51
CA ALA A 60 -10.98 5.98 -2.15
C ALA A 60 -9.53 5.47 -2.13
N CYS A 61 -9.23 4.43 -2.90
CA CYS A 61 -7.89 3.89 -3.07
C CYS A 61 -6.91 4.97 -3.56
N LYS A 62 -7.28 5.71 -4.59
CA LYS A 62 -6.49 6.84 -5.11
C LYS A 62 -6.34 7.96 -4.08
N LYS A 63 -7.43 8.39 -3.44
CA LYS A 63 -7.43 9.49 -2.45
C LYS A 63 -6.58 9.17 -1.23
N ARG A 64 -6.64 7.93 -0.74
CA ARG A 64 -5.95 7.47 0.47
C ARG A 64 -4.59 6.85 0.20
N ARG A 65 -4.16 6.78 -1.07
CA ARG A 65 -2.88 6.23 -1.49
C ARG A 65 -2.70 4.77 -1.03
N TYR A 66 -3.74 3.96 -1.18
CA TYR A 66 -3.66 2.53 -0.89
C TYR A 66 -2.76 1.76 -1.88
N ASP A 67 -2.41 2.38 -3.01
CA ASP A 67 -1.36 1.95 -3.92
C ASP A 67 0.00 1.82 -3.21
N ILE A 68 0.34 2.78 -2.34
CA ILE A 68 1.55 2.73 -1.51
C ILE A 68 1.50 1.53 -0.57
N GLN A 69 0.40 1.33 0.15
CA GLN A 69 0.24 0.19 1.06
C GLN A 69 0.40 -1.14 0.33
N ALA A 70 -0.34 -1.32 -0.78
CA ALA A 70 -0.31 -2.56 -1.55
C ALA A 70 1.10 -2.86 -2.10
N SER A 71 1.78 -1.85 -2.65
CA SER A 71 3.13 -1.98 -3.18
C SER A 71 4.15 -2.28 -2.08
N TYR A 72 4.13 -1.53 -0.99
CA TYR A 72 5.04 -1.70 0.14
C TYR A 72 4.88 -3.08 0.81
N TYR A 73 3.64 -3.55 1.00
CA TYR A 73 3.37 -4.87 1.56
C TYR A 73 3.76 -6.01 0.60
N THR A 74 3.62 -5.79 -0.71
CA THR A 74 4.14 -6.73 -1.71
C THR A 74 5.66 -6.83 -1.63
N GLN A 75 6.38 -5.69 -1.46
CA GLN A 75 7.82 -5.68 -1.27
C GLN A 75 8.23 -6.42 0.02
N ALA A 76 7.47 -6.23 1.13
CA ALA A 76 7.72 -6.96 2.37
C ALA A 76 7.66 -8.48 2.16
N LEU A 77 6.73 -8.98 1.35
CA LEU A 77 6.65 -10.41 0.99
C LEU A 77 7.82 -10.85 0.10
N VAL A 78 8.33 -9.99 -0.78
CA VAL A 78 9.53 -10.28 -1.56
C VAL A 78 10.74 -10.46 -0.63
N GLU A 79 10.90 -9.58 0.36
CA GLU A 79 11.97 -9.70 1.34
C GLU A 79 11.78 -10.92 2.27
N PHE A 80 10.56 -11.20 2.67
CA PHE A 80 10.22 -12.42 3.43
C PHE A 80 10.67 -13.68 2.69
N LYS A 81 10.38 -13.79 1.39
CA LYS A 81 10.82 -14.93 0.57
C LYS A 81 12.35 -15.09 0.53
N LYS A 82 13.11 -13.98 0.55
CA LYS A 82 14.58 -14.04 0.59
C LYS A 82 15.09 -14.62 1.92
N GLN A 83 14.39 -14.35 3.02
CA GLN A 83 14.74 -14.83 4.35
C GLN A 83 14.23 -16.27 4.60
N HIS A 84 13.31 -16.76 3.78
CA HIS A 84 12.65 -18.06 3.89
C HIS A 84 12.82 -18.87 2.59
N PRO A 85 13.94 -19.62 2.46
CA PRO A 85 14.25 -20.37 1.24
C PRO A 85 13.21 -21.40 0.82
N GLU A 86 12.40 -21.90 1.77
CA GLU A 86 11.28 -22.81 1.52
C GLU A 86 10.20 -22.21 0.60
N TYR A 87 10.09 -20.88 0.56
CA TYR A 87 9.14 -20.15 -0.31
C TYR A 87 9.79 -19.60 -1.59
N LYS A 88 11.07 -19.91 -1.89
CA LYS A 88 11.78 -19.36 -3.04
C LYS A 88 11.05 -19.53 -4.38
N ASP A 89 10.39 -20.68 -4.56
CA ASP A 89 9.68 -21.05 -5.78
C ASP A 89 8.21 -20.61 -5.80
N TYR A 90 7.75 -19.91 -4.75
CA TYR A 90 6.36 -19.44 -4.69
C TYR A 90 6.22 -18.12 -5.44
N SER A 91 5.11 -17.97 -6.16
CA SER A 91 4.73 -16.73 -6.82
C SER A 91 3.89 -15.87 -5.88
N ILE A 92 4.25 -14.59 -5.75
CA ILE A 92 3.40 -13.61 -5.05
C ILE A 92 2.32 -13.17 -6.05
N LEU A 93 1.06 -13.43 -5.69
CA LEU A 93 -0.08 -13.02 -6.49
C LEU A 93 -0.36 -11.50 -6.33
N PRO A 94 -1.09 -10.88 -7.25
CA PRO A 94 -1.49 -9.49 -7.12
C PRO A 94 -2.19 -9.23 -5.79
N PHE A 95 -1.85 -8.11 -5.14
CA PHE A 95 -2.45 -7.66 -3.88
C PHE A 95 -3.96 -7.46 -4.04
N GLU A 96 -4.74 -7.89 -3.07
CA GLU A 96 -6.19 -7.77 -3.09
C GLU A 96 -6.72 -7.01 -1.88
N PHE A 97 -7.68 -6.12 -2.14
CA PHE A 97 -8.50 -5.50 -1.10
C PHE A 97 -9.85 -6.20 -1.05
N ILE A 98 -10.25 -6.70 0.11
CA ILE A 98 -11.61 -7.16 0.36
C ILE A 98 -12.35 -6.02 1.06
N VAL A 99 -13.34 -5.46 0.38
CA VAL A 99 -14.03 -4.25 0.81
C VAL A 99 -15.45 -4.57 1.25
N VAL A 100 -15.83 -4.04 2.41
CA VAL A 100 -17.16 -4.18 3.02
C VAL A 100 -17.82 -2.81 3.13
N SER A 101 -19.10 -2.72 2.76
CA SER A 101 -19.90 -1.50 2.97
C SER A 101 -20.28 -1.37 4.45
N THR A 102 -20.15 -0.17 5.00
CA THR A 102 -20.65 0.17 6.35
C THR A 102 -22.01 0.82 6.34
N ILE A 103 -22.51 1.21 5.16
CA ILE A 103 -23.82 1.86 5.00
C ILE A 103 -24.88 0.92 4.47
N ASP A 104 -24.49 -0.17 3.82
CA ASP A 104 -25.41 -1.17 3.29
C ASP A 104 -24.94 -2.58 3.69
N PRO A 105 -25.50 -3.16 4.77
CA PRO A 105 -25.09 -4.48 5.27
C PRO A 105 -25.53 -5.63 4.36
N ILE A 106 -26.40 -5.38 3.38
CA ILE A 106 -26.88 -6.41 2.43
C ILE A 106 -25.93 -6.55 1.26
N VAL A 107 -25.11 -5.52 1.00
CA VAL A 107 -24.14 -5.57 -0.10
C VAL A 107 -23.05 -6.60 0.21
N VAL A 108 -22.89 -7.54 -0.71
CA VAL A 108 -21.84 -8.57 -0.64
C VAL A 108 -20.47 -7.90 -0.69
N PRO A 109 -19.51 -8.30 0.14
CA PRO A 109 -18.12 -7.82 0.05
C PRO A 109 -17.57 -7.97 -1.38
N MET A 110 -16.83 -6.95 -1.82
CA MET A 110 -16.20 -6.98 -3.14
C MET A 110 -14.69 -7.11 -3.03
N VAL A 111 -14.12 -7.88 -3.95
CA VAL A 111 -12.67 -8.03 -4.08
C VAL A 111 -12.16 -7.09 -5.17
N PHE A 112 -11.17 -6.26 -4.82
CA PHE A 112 -10.47 -5.38 -5.75
C PHE A 112 -9.02 -5.83 -5.86
N ARG A 113 -8.65 -6.33 -7.04
CA ARG A 113 -7.30 -6.78 -7.33
C ARG A 113 -6.46 -5.63 -7.85
N CYS A 114 -5.29 -5.42 -7.25
CA CYS A 114 -4.35 -4.40 -7.70
C CYS A 114 -3.72 -4.79 -9.03
N THR A 115 -3.75 -3.87 -9.98
CA THR A 115 -3.01 -4.04 -11.23
C THR A 115 -1.52 -3.79 -11.02
N ARG A 116 -0.69 -4.30 -11.92
CA ARG A 116 0.74 -4.03 -11.91
C ARG A 116 1.05 -2.53 -11.97
N ASP A 117 0.28 -1.77 -12.76
CA ASP A 117 0.45 -0.32 -12.88
C ASP A 117 0.15 0.39 -11.57
N LEU A 118 -0.90 -0.05 -10.83
CA LEU A 118 -1.20 0.50 -9.52
C LEU A 118 -0.05 0.26 -8.53
N LEU A 119 0.51 -0.95 -8.51
CA LEU A 119 1.66 -1.29 -7.66
C LEU A 119 2.90 -0.48 -8.04
N ASN A 120 3.17 -0.31 -9.34
CA ASN A 120 4.27 0.52 -9.83
C ASN A 120 4.11 2.00 -9.42
N ILE A 121 2.90 2.55 -9.49
CA ILE A 121 2.62 3.91 -9.02
C ILE A 121 2.85 4.00 -7.51
N GLY A 122 2.42 3.01 -6.74
CA GLY A 122 2.66 2.94 -5.30
C GLY A 122 4.15 2.89 -4.95
N GLU A 123 4.95 2.20 -5.77
CA GLU A 123 6.39 2.01 -5.55
C GLU A 123 7.23 3.20 -6.01
N TYR A 124 7.02 3.66 -7.25
CA TYR A 124 7.88 4.64 -7.93
C TYR A 124 7.23 6.00 -8.13
N GLY A 125 5.95 6.13 -7.77
CA GLY A 125 5.20 7.35 -8.03
C GLY A 125 4.84 7.54 -9.50
N ARG A 126 4.41 8.74 -9.82
CA ARG A 126 4.10 9.18 -11.18
C ARG A 126 4.48 10.64 -11.36
N ARG A 127 5.16 10.96 -12.45
CA ARG A 127 5.48 12.35 -12.81
C ARG A 127 4.24 13.10 -13.30
N SER A 128 4.28 14.42 -13.16
CA SER A 128 3.29 15.30 -13.81
C SER A 128 3.30 15.12 -15.32
N THR A 129 2.12 15.11 -15.93
CA THR A 129 1.97 15.10 -17.38
C THR A 129 1.26 16.35 -17.84
N PHE A 130 1.67 16.87 -19.00
CA PHE A 130 1.13 18.05 -19.62
C PHE A 130 0.66 17.71 -21.04
N HIS A 131 -0.43 18.34 -21.47
CA HIS A 131 -0.91 18.30 -22.84
C HIS A 131 -1.12 19.74 -23.30
N GLU A 132 -0.46 20.13 -24.39
CA GLU A 132 -0.50 21.52 -24.93
C GLU A 132 -0.19 22.60 -23.87
N GLY A 133 0.75 22.28 -22.93
CA GLY A 133 1.11 23.18 -21.83
C GLY A 133 0.15 23.18 -20.64
N VAL A 134 -0.96 22.44 -20.70
CA VAL A 134 -1.92 22.30 -19.61
C VAL A 134 -1.59 21.08 -18.77
N LEU A 135 -1.54 21.24 -17.44
CA LEU A 135 -1.30 20.15 -16.51
C LEU A 135 -2.48 19.16 -16.54
N VAL A 136 -2.20 17.94 -16.98
CA VAL A 136 -3.21 16.86 -17.03
C VAL A 136 -3.20 16.00 -15.76
N THR A 137 -1.99 15.68 -15.25
CA THR A 137 -1.87 14.93 -14.01
C THR A 137 -0.82 15.57 -13.10
N HIS A 138 -1.11 15.58 -11.79
CA HIS A 138 -0.14 16.01 -10.79
C HIS A 138 0.92 14.93 -10.53
N GLU A 139 2.11 15.37 -10.13
CA GLU A 139 3.13 14.48 -9.61
C GLU A 139 2.64 13.84 -8.30
N ILE A 140 2.93 12.55 -8.15
CA ILE A 140 2.69 11.82 -6.91
C ILE A 140 3.91 10.96 -6.60
N TYR A 141 4.32 10.93 -5.34
CA TYR A 141 5.45 10.12 -4.88
C TYR A 141 5.02 8.68 -4.57
N GLY A 142 5.86 7.72 -4.94
CA GLY A 142 5.79 6.35 -4.46
C GLY A 142 6.55 6.19 -3.15
N TRP A 143 6.42 5.02 -2.50
CA TRP A 143 7.05 4.80 -1.21
C TRP A 143 8.59 4.85 -1.27
N ARG A 144 9.23 4.46 -2.38
CA ARG A 144 10.69 4.58 -2.52
C ARG A 144 11.16 6.03 -2.47
N GLN A 145 10.48 6.91 -3.18
CA GLN A 145 10.80 8.35 -3.16
C GLN A 145 10.56 8.97 -1.77
N LEU A 146 9.52 8.52 -1.06
CA LEU A 146 9.28 8.95 0.31
C LEU A 146 10.38 8.47 1.26
N PHE A 147 10.94 7.28 1.05
CA PHE A 147 12.12 6.80 1.77
C PHE A 147 13.36 7.65 1.49
N ASP A 148 13.63 7.99 0.23
CA ASP A 148 14.75 8.86 -0.15
C ASP A 148 14.63 10.24 0.51
N ILE A 149 13.43 10.78 0.57
CA ILE A 149 13.14 12.04 1.28
C ILE A 149 13.41 11.87 2.77
N HIS A 150 12.92 10.82 3.39
CA HIS A 150 13.15 10.54 4.81
C HIS A 150 14.64 10.41 5.12
N LYS A 151 15.40 9.67 4.30
CA LYS A 151 16.84 9.51 4.45
C LYS A 151 17.59 10.85 4.44
N LYS A 152 17.24 11.73 3.50
CA LYS A 152 17.81 13.09 3.47
C LYS A 152 17.53 13.87 4.75
N TYR A 153 16.33 13.74 5.31
CA TYR A 153 15.99 14.40 6.57
C TYR A 153 16.80 13.87 7.76
N GLU A 154 17.05 12.57 7.82
CA GLU A 154 17.90 11.98 8.86
C GLU A 154 19.35 12.45 8.72
N GLU A 155 19.86 12.61 7.49
CA GLU A 155 21.22 13.09 7.20
C GLU A 155 21.39 14.58 7.53
N PHE A 156 20.39 15.44 7.28
CA PHE A 156 20.45 16.88 7.56
C PHE A 156 20.22 17.26 9.01
N GLY A 157 19.75 16.32 9.85
CA GLY A 157 19.51 16.53 11.26
C GLY A 157 18.24 17.31 11.60
N ARG A 158 17.87 17.25 12.88
CA ARG A 158 16.57 17.77 13.37
C ARG A 158 16.37 19.28 13.24
N GLY A 159 17.44 20.08 13.17
CA GLY A 159 17.36 21.53 13.07
C GLY A 159 16.79 22.04 11.74
N GLU A 160 17.29 21.50 10.63
CA GLU A 160 16.81 21.86 9.29
C GLU A 160 15.43 21.27 8.99
N HIS A 161 15.09 20.16 9.60
CA HIS A 161 13.78 19.54 9.51
C HIS A 161 12.66 20.44 10.08
N PHE A 162 12.92 21.13 11.19
CA PHE A 162 11.98 22.08 11.78
C PHE A 162 11.69 23.29 10.87
N GLU A 163 12.71 23.82 10.20
CA GLU A 163 12.56 24.93 9.23
C GLU A 163 11.74 24.49 8.01
N PHE A 164 11.95 23.27 7.51
CA PHE A 164 11.16 22.72 6.42
C PHE A 164 9.68 22.52 6.81
N LEU A 165 9.41 21.89 7.94
CA LEU A 165 8.05 21.71 8.44
C LEU A 165 7.34 23.05 8.66
N ARG A 166 8.06 24.05 9.16
CA ARG A 166 7.52 25.39 9.33
C ARG A 166 7.17 26.07 8.02
N ARG A 167 7.98 25.87 6.96
CA ARG A 167 7.72 26.42 5.61
C ARG A 167 6.61 25.71 4.87
N SER A 168 6.39 24.43 5.16
CA SER A 168 5.38 23.60 4.53
C SER A 168 4.12 23.40 5.38
N SER A 169 4.01 24.05 6.55
CA SER A 169 2.81 23.98 7.38
C SER A 169 1.67 24.76 6.72
N CYS A 170 0.53 24.10 6.57
CA CYS A 170 -0.72 24.71 6.17
C CYS A 170 -1.64 24.81 7.38
N TYR A 171 -2.28 25.96 7.58
CA TYR A 171 -3.30 26.12 8.59
C TYR A 171 -4.65 25.77 8.02
N ILE A 172 -5.45 25.04 8.80
CA ILE A 172 -6.86 24.81 8.50
C ILE A 172 -7.67 25.72 9.41
N ASP A 173 -8.46 26.61 8.86
CA ASP A 173 -9.34 27.47 9.63
C ASP A 173 -10.55 26.68 10.19
N SER A 174 -11.36 27.37 11.02
CA SER A 174 -12.56 26.77 11.63
C SER A 174 -13.64 26.35 10.60
N ASN A 175 -13.53 26.76 9.34
CA ASN A 175 -14.42 26.40 8.25
C ASN A 175 -13.80 25.32 7.35
N PHE A 176 -12.68 24.71 7.74
CA PHE A 176 -11.94 23.69 6.99
C PHE A 176 -11.39 24.17 5.64
N HIS A 177 -11.16 25.47 5.48
CA HIS A 177 -10.42 26.02 4.35
C HIS A 177 -8.92 26.06 4.64
N LEU A 178 -8.10 25.83 3.60
CA LEU A 178 -6.66 26.06 3.68
C LEU A 178 -6.40 27.58 3.76
N ALA A 179 -5.75 28.00 4.81
CA ALA A 179 -5.33 29.37 5.02
C ALA A 179 -3.93 29.63 4.42
#